data_220588c29fead72b2c4cd8a3125c6668
#
_entry.id   220588c29fead72b2c4cd8a3125c6668
#
_cell.length_a   1.000
_cell.length_b   1.000
_cell.length_c   1.000
_cell.angle_alpha   90.00
_cell.angle_beta   90.00
_cell.angle_gamma   90.00
#
_symmetry.space_group_name_H-M   'P 1'
#
loop_
_entity.id
_entity.type
_entity.pdbx_description
1 polymer ?
#
loop_
_entity_poly.entity_id
_entity_poly.type
_entity_poly.pdbx_seq_one_letter_code
_entity_poly.pdbx_strand_id
1 'polypeptide(L)'
;MKYFLLFLLLFPFFVFSQSEVKTEYWDNGEILSQVHYNDGVREGSCRYYYKNGLMMTEGFYLNGKMSGYWHSFHPNGNIESKGKYDHRKSGVYSQKTGKWMYYDEEGHKISESTIILGIENIKFYNKDGSIKSNLLNGC
;
A
#
# COMPACT_ATOMS: atom_id res chain seq x y z
N MET A 1 -62.99 -10.21 26.72
CA MET A 1 -61.60 -10.63 26.50
C MET A 1 -61.05 -9.84 25.32
N LYS A 2 -60.17 -8.84 25.59
CA LYS A 2 -59.56 -8.01 24.55
C LYS A 2 -58.19 -8.60 24.24
N TYR A 3 -58.01 -9.15 23.03
CA TYR A 3 -56.70 -9.60 22.53
C TYR A 3 -55.91 -8.39 22.09
N PHE A 4 -54.86 -8.07 22.84
CA PHE A 4 -53.87 -7.05 22.47
C PHE A 4 -52.87 -7.70 21.52
N LEU A 5 -53.02 -7.46 20.20
CA LEU A 5 -52.07 -7.95 19.19
C LEU A 5 -50.81 -7.07 19.26
N LEU A 6 -49.77 -7.61 19.88
CA LEU A 6 -48.44 -6.97 19.88
C LEU A 6 -47.81 -7.15 18.50
N PHE A 7 -47.95 -6.13 17.67
CA PHE A 7 -47.29 -6.09 16.34
C PHE A 7 -45.80 -5.77 16.58
N LEU A 8 -44.99 -6.83 16.67
CA LEU A 8 -43.52 -6.69 16.75
C LEU A 8 -43.04 -6.23 15.37
N LEU A 9 -42.83 -4.93 15.19
CA LEU A 9 -42.19 -4.35 14.00
C LEU A 9 -40.75 -4.85 13.94
N LEU A 10 -40.50 -5.92 13.19
CA LEU A 10 -39.18 -6.31 12.74
C LEU A 10 -38.69 -5.26 11.74
N PHE A 11 -38.05 -4.19 12.27
CA PHE A 11 -37.27 -3.31 11.42
C PHE A 11 -36.04 -4.10 10.96
N PRO A 12 -35.86 -4.32 9.65
CA PRO A 12 -34.60 -4.85 9.16
C PRO A 12 -33.53 -3.80 9.45
N PHE A 13 -32.60 -4.12 10.34
CA PHE A 13 -31.39 -3.32 10.51
C PHE A 13 -30.58 -3.45 9.22
N PHE A 14 -30.73 -2.49 8.31
CA PHE A 14 -29.79 -2.31 7.21
C PHE A 14 -28.46 -1.86 7.81
N VAL A 15 -27.55 -2.80 7.97
CA VAL A 15 -26.15 -2.46 8.25
C VAL A 15 -25.57 -1.91 6.96
N PHE A 16 -25.48 -0.58 6.86
CA PHE A 16 -24.75 0.06 5.78
C PHE A 16 -23.26 -0.04 6.12
N SER A 17 -22.50 -0.72 5.28
CA SER A 17 -21.04 -0.64 5.30
C SER A 17 -20.61 0.82 5.09
N GLN A 18 -19.85 1.38 6.03
CA GLN A 18 -19.43 2.77 5.98
C GLN A 18 -18.06 2.87 5.31
N SER A 19 -18.08 3.27 4.04
CA SER A 19 -16.87 3.63 3.31
C SER A 19 -16.54 5.10 3.52
N GLU A 20 -15.32 5.42 3.92
CA GLU A 20 -14.84 6.78 4.14
C GLU A 20 -13.40 6.96 3.63
N VAL A 21 -13.04 8.20 3.30
CA VAL A 21 -11.66 8.60 3.05
C VAL A 21 -11.19 9.47 4.21
N LYS A 22 -10.17 8.99 4.95
CA LYS A 22 -9.53 9.81 5.97
C LYS A 22 -8.40 10.61 5.35
N THR A 23 -8.45 11.93 5.54
CA THR A 23 -7.41 12.86 5.13
C THR A 23 -6.74 13.42 6.37
N GLU A 24 -5.42 13.29 6.43
CA GLU A 24 -4.57 13.88 7.47
C GLU A 24 -3.71 14.97 6.86
N TYR A 25 -3.28 15.93 7.67
CA TYR A 25 -2.53 17.09 7.24
C TYR A 25 -1.23 17.26 8.02
N TRP A 26 -0.21 17.79 7.36
CA TRP A 26 0.99 18.28 7.99
C TRP A 26 0.70 19.56 8.79
N ASP A 27 1.63 19.93 9.68
CA ASP A 27 1.57 21.17 10.47
C ASP A 27 1.56 22.47 9.62
N ASN A 28 2.01 22.40 8.37
CA ASN A 28 1.95 23.50 7.40
C ASN A 28 0.64 23.57 6.58
N GLY A 29 -0.32 22.67 6.85
CA GLY A 29 -1.61 22.62 6.18
C GLY A 29 -1.65 21.77 4.90
N GLU A 30 -0.50 21.30 4.41
CA GLU A 30 -0.43 20.38 3.27
C GLU A 30 -0.95 19.00 3.64
N ILE A 31 -1.50 18.28 2.67
CA ILE A 31 -1.99 16.91 2.89
C ILE A 31 -0.82 15.99 3.26
N LEU A 32 -0.95 15.28 4.37
CA LEU A 32 -0.05 14.20 4.77
C LEU A 32 -0.48 12.87 4.16
N SER A 33 -1.77 12.54 4.27
CA SER A 33 -2.29 11.26 3.78
C SER A 33 -3.75 11.33 3.34
N GLN A 34 -4.11 10.45 2.41
CA GLN A 34 -5.48 10.15 2.01
C GLN A 34 -5.63 8.63 1.93
N VAL A 35 -6.41 8.04 2.83
CA VAL A 35 -6.54 6.59 2.95
C VAL A 35 -8.02 6.22 3.00
N HIS A 36 -8.40 5.26 2.16
CA HIS A 36 -9.75 4.69 2.16
C HIS A 36 -9.90 3.67 3.27
N TYR A 37 -11.05 3.73 3.96
CA TYR A 37 -11.46 2.80 4.99
C TYR A 37 -12.86 2.26 4.67
N ASN A 38 -13.09 1.03 5.09
CA ASN A 38 -14.39 0.41 5.12
C ASN A 38 -14.60 -0.22 6.50
N ASP A 39 -15.65 0.21 7.22
CA ASP A 39 -15.94 -0.23 8.60
C ASP A 39 -14.70 -0.12 9.53
N GLY A 40 -13.93 0.97 9.41
CA GLY A 40 -12.72 1.24 10.21
C GLY A 40 -11.46 0.46 9.80
N VAL A 41 -11.54 -0.40 8.79
CA VAL A 41 -10.40 -1.14 8.24
C VAL A 41 -9.90 -0.46 6.97
N ARG A 42 -8.58 -0.35 6.78
CA ARG A 42 -8.01 0.17 5.53
C ARG A 42 -8.42 -0.73 4.36
N GLU A 43 -9.14 -0.15 3.41
CA GLU A 43 -9.69 -0.86 2.26
C GLU A 43 -9.78 0.08 1.06
N GLY A 44 -9.01 -0.16 0.02
CA GLY A 44 -8.98 0.72 -1.15
C GLY A 44 -7.67 1.45 -1.31
N SER A 45 -7.68 2.51 -2.12
CA SER A 45 -6.48 3.27 -2.45
C SER A 45 -5.98 4.09 -1.25
N CYS A 46 -4.66 4.30 -1.24
CA CYS A 46 -4.01 5.18 -0.28
C CYS A 46 -2.94 6.01 -0.99
N ARG A 47 -2.75 7.25 -0.50
CA ARG A 47 -1.72 8.17 -0.94
C ARG A 47 -1.13 8.87 0.28
N TYR A 48 0.18 9.01 0.29
CA TYR A 48 0.93 9.74 1.29
C TYR A 48 1.78 10.79 0.58
N TYR A 49 1.99 11.92 1.22
CA TYR A 49 2.67 13.07 0.61
C TYR A 49 3.77 13.61 1.52
N TYR A 50 4.80 14.17 0.93
CA TYR A 50 5.80 14.96 1.61
C TYR A 50 5.26 16.33 2.03
N LYS A 51 5.94 17.02 2.96
CA LYS A 51 5.59 18.38 3.36
C LYS A 51 5.62 19.42 2.22
N ASN A 52 6.31 19.11 1.12
CA ASN A 52 6.34 19.95 -0.08
C ASN A 52 5.15 19.69 -1.03
N GLY A 53 4.19 18.85 -0.63
CA GLY A 53 3.01 18.49 -1.41
C GLY A 53 3.23 17.42 -2.48
N LEU A 54 4.48 17.01 -2.74
CA LEU A 54 4.77 15.94 -3.69
C LEU A 54 4.42 14.58 -3.10
N MET A 55 4.00 13.66 -3.96
CA MET A 55 3.65 12.30 -3.56
C MET A 55 4.86 11.56 -2.99
N MET A 56 4.69 10.92 -1.84
CA MET A 56 5.70 10.08 -1.19
C MET A 56 5.49 8.61 -1.52
N THR A 57 4.23 8.15 -1.42
CA THR A 57 3.90 6.76 -1.78
C THR A 57 2.42 6.62 -2.12
N GLU A 58 2.11 5.68 -2.99
CA GLU A 58 0.75 5.29 -3.31
C GLU A 58 0.61 3.78 -3.42
N GLY A 59 -0.59 3.28 -3.18
CA GLY A 59 -0.89 1.86 -3.29
C GLY A 59 -2.32 1.54 -2.93
N PHE A 60 -2.53 0.29 -2.56
CA PHE A 60 -3.84 -0.25 -2.26
C PHE A 60 -3.81 -1.13 -1.02
N TYR A 61 -4.81 -0.99 -0.14
CA TYR A 61 -5.05 -1.88 0.98
C TYR A 61 -6.24 -2.80 0.69
N LEU A 62 -6.13 -4.04 1.15
CA LEU A 62 -7.21 -5.02 1.19
C LEU A 62 -7.23 -5.68 2.56
N ASN A 63 -8.35 -5.57 3.28
CA ASN A 63 -8.49 -6.07 4.66
C ASN A 63 -7.33 -5.62 5.58
N GLY A 64 -6.97 -4.34 5.54
CA GLY A 64 -5.90 -3.74 6.33
C GLY A 64 -4.48 -4.06 5.88
N LYS A 65 -4.29 -4.89 4.86
CA LYS A 65 -2.98 -5.31 4.33
C LYS A 65 -2.65 -4.63 3.01
N MET A 66 -1.38 -4.27 2.80
CA MET A 66 -0.91 -3.79 1.51
C MET A 66 -1.13 -4.88 0.44
N SER A 67 -1.67 -4.50 -0.70
CA SER A 67 -2.04 -5.39 -1.79
C SER A 67 -1.79 -4.73 -3.14
N GLY A 68 -1.50 -5.54 -4.17
CA GLY A 68 -1.30 -5.01 -5.50
C GLY A 68 -0.02 -4.20 -5.66
N TYR A 69 -0.01 -3.29 -6.64
CA TYR A 69 1.16 -2.48 -6.94
C TYR A 69 1.29 -1.30 -5.99
N TRP A 70 2.54 -1.02 -5.60
CA TRP A 70 2.95 0.08 -4.78
C TRP A 70 4.09 0.83 -5.43
N HIS A 71 4.03 2.17 -5.32
CA HIS A 71 5.05 3.09 -5.80
C HIS A 71 5.50 3.98 -4.65
N SER A 72 6.80 4.18 -4.51
CA SER A 72 7.36 5.23 -3.65
C SER A 72 8.15 6.19 -4.51
N PHE A 73 8.22 7.44 -4.07
CA PHE A 73 8.85 8.53 -4.79
C PHE A 73 9.84 9.25 -3.88
N HIS A 74 10.90 9.76 -4.44
CA HIS A 74 11.82 10.69 -3.79
C HIS A 74 11.17 12.07 -3.57
N PRO A 75 11.70 12.90 -2.64
CA PRO A 75 11.18 14.24 -2.42
C PRO A 75 11.20 15.18 -3.65
N ASN A 76 11.97 14.84 -4.69
CA ASN A 76 12.00 15.54 -5.97
C ASN A 76 10.91 15.05 -6.97
N GLY A 77 10.10 14.02 -6.58
CA GLY A 77 9.02 13.45 -7.39
C GLY A 77 9.43 12.30 -8.30
N ASN A 78 10.72 11.97 -8.43
CA ASN A 78 11.17 10.81 -9.18
C ASN A 78 10.84 9.51 -8.45
N ILE A 79 10.60 8.42 -9.18
CA ILE A 79 10.31 7.11 -8.59
C ILE A 79 11.54 6.64 -7.78
N GLU A 80 11.31 6.28 -6.51
CA GLU A 80 12.28 5.63 -5.62
C GLU A 80 12.20 4.12 -5.72
N SER A 81 10.97 3.58 -5.63
CA SER A 81 10.76 2.14 -5.73
C SER A 81 9.38 1.80 -6.28
N LYS A 82 9.28 0.62 -6.89
CA LYS A 82 7.99 0.05 -7.32
C LYS A 82 8.02 -1.46 -7.29
N GLY A 83 6.87 -2.04 -6.93
CA GLY A 83 6.71 -3.50 -6.87
C GLY A 83 5.31 -3.90 -6.44
N LYS A 84 5.17 -5.16 -6.05
CA LYS A 84 3.87 -5.74 -5.70
C LYS A 84 3.91 -6.37 -4.32
N TYR A 85 2.83 -6.14 -3.54
CA TYR A 85 2.54 -6.87 -2.31
C TYR A 85 1.47 -7.94 -2.53
N ASP A 86 1.60 -9.06 -1.84
CA ASP A 86 0.58 -10.12 -1.78
C ASP A 86 0.00 -10.19 -0.36
N HIS A 87 -1.27 -9.80 -0.23
CA HIS A 87 -2.02 -9.81 1.02
C HIS A 87 -2.41 -11.23 1.47
N ARG A 88 -2.39 -12.23 0.57
CA ARG A 88 -2.83 -13.61 0.81
C ARG A 88 -1.78 -14.46 1.52
N LYS A 89 -0.50 -14.04 1.49
CA LYS A 89 0.55 -14.76 2.19
C LYS A 89 0.30 -14.70 3.69
N SER A 90 0.46 -15.85 4.36
CA SER A 90 0.20 -16.00 5.79
C SER A 90 1.11 -15.09 6.61
N GLY A 91 0.51 -14.41 7.59
CA GLY A 91 1.19 -13.51 8.51
C GLY A 91 0.40 -12.23 8.76
N VAL A 92 0.81 -11.52 9.80
CA VAL A 92 0.19 -10.24 10.19
C VAL A 92 0.50 -9.15 9.17
N TYR A 93 1.61 -9.28 8.43
CA TYR A 93 2.12 -8.26 7.51
C TYR A 93 2.00 -8.70 6.05
N SER A 94 1.80 -7.71 5.19
CA SER A 94 1.88 -7.87 3.73
C SER A 94 3.31 -8.22 3.32
N GLN A 95 3.46 -9.12 2.35
CA GLN A 95 4.78 -9.52 1.87
C GLN A 95 5.02 -9.04 0.45
N LYS A 96 6.22 -8.51 0.20
CA LYS A 96 6.69 -8.24 -1.16
C LYS A 96 6.69 -9.53 -1.98
N THR A 97 6.33 -9.42 -3.25
CA THR A 97 6.29 -10.56 -4.18
C THR A 97 6.68 -10.12 -5.59
N GLY A 98 7.16 -11.07 -6.40
CA GLY A 98 7.55 -10.79 -7.76
C GLY A 98 8.75 -9.86 -7.86
N LYS A 99 8.72 -8.98 -8.83
CA LYS A 99 9.82 -8.05 -9.12
C LYS A 99 9.63 -6.73 -8.40
N TRP A 100 10.70 -6.26 -7.74
CA TRP A 100 10.84 -4.93 -7.16
C TRP A 100 11.99 -4.20 -7.80
N MET A 101 11.80 -2.92 -8.11
CA MET A 101 12.78 -2.06 -8.75
C MET A 101 13.03 -0.83 -7.87
N TYR A 102 14.29 -0.41 -7.77
CA TYR A 102 14.72 0.71 -6.94
C TYR A 102 15.58 1.64 -7.78
N TYR A 103 15.41 2.94 -7.57
CA TYR A 103 16.03 4.00 -8.35
C TYR A 103 16.63 5.06 -7.42
N ASP A 104 17.68 5.74 -7.88
CA ASP A 104 18.21 6.93 -7.21
C ASP A 104 17.38 8.18 -7.52
N GLU A 105 17.76 9.31 -6.91
CA GLU A 105 17.04 10.58 -7.08
C GLU A 105 17.13 11.13 -8.52
N GLU A 106 18.13 10.72 -9.29
CA GLU A 106 18.29 11.06 -10.71
C GLU A 106 17.49 10.13 -11.65
N GLY A 107 16.90 9.05 -11.10
CA GLY A 107 16.10 8.08 -11.83
C GLY A 107 16.90 6.92 -12.43
N HIS A 108 18.19 6.76 -12.11
CA HIS A 108 18.96 5.58 -12.51
C HIS A 108 18.54 4.38 -11.66
N LYS A 109 18.37 3.23 -12.31
CA LYS A 109 18.06 2.00 -11.59
C LYS A 109 19.30 1.52 -10.81
N ILE A 110 19.17 1.46 -9.48
CA ILE A 110 20.24 1.03 -8.57
C ILE A 110 20.16 -0.45 -8.20
N SER A 111 18.96 -0.99 -8.12
CA SER A 111 18.78 -2.43 -7.88
C SER A 111 17.43 -2.93 -8.38
N GLU A 112 17.35 -4.23 -8.57
CA GLU A 112 16.08 -4.95 -8.67
C GLU A 112 16.15 -6.21 -7.83
N SER A 113 15.06 -6.57 -7.16
CA SER A 113 14.90 -7.86 -6.51
C SER A 113 13.79 -8.66 -7.19
N THR A 114 13.96 -9.98 -7.19
CA THR A 114 12.93 -10.93 -7.62
C THR A 114 12.65 -11.89 -6.48
N ILE A 115 11.40 -11.90 -6.01
CA ILE A 115 10.97 -12.69 -4.86
C ILE A 115 10.09 -13.83 -5.36
N ILE A 116 10.59 -15.07 -5.23
CA ILE A 116 9.90 -16.30 -5.63
C ILE A 116 9.92 -17.25 -4.43
N LEU A 117 8.73 -17.68 -3.99
CA LEU A 117 8.58 -18.60 -2.84
C LEU A 117 9.30 -18.14 -1.55
N GLY A 118 9.37 -16.81 -1.35
CA GLY A 118 10.06 -16.22 -0.21
C GLY A 118 11.58 -16.08 -0.34
N ILE A 119 12.16 -16.57 -1.43
CA ILE A 119 13.57 -16.37 -1.76
C ILE A 119 13.71 -15.08 -2.57
N GLU A 120 14.56 -14.18 -2.12
CA GLU A 120 14.84 -12.92 -2.79
C GLU A 120 16.22 -12.98 -3.47
N ASN A 121 16.21 -12.71 -4.78
CA ASN A 121 17.41 -12.52 -5.58
C ASN A 121 17.55 -11.03 -5.88
N ILE A 122 18.70 -10.45 -5.56
CA ILE A 122 18.95 -9.02 -5.75
C ILE A 122 20.07 -8.81 -6.77
N LYS A 123 19.81 -7.95 -7.77
CA LYS A 123 20.80 -7.45 -8.73
C LYS A 123 21.05 -5.98 -8.44
N PHE A 124 22.32 -5.58 -8.39
CA PHE A 124 22.74 -4.18 -8.29
C PHE A 124 23.29 -3.70 -9.62
N TYR A 125 23.07 -2.42 -9.89
CA TYR A 125 23.43 -1.79 -11.15
C TYR A 125 24.39 -0.59 -10.92
N ASN A 126 25.25 -0.35 -11.87
CA ASN A 126 26.01 0.89 -11.99
C ASN A 126 25.14 1.97 -12.65
N LYS A 127 25.56 3.24 -12.62
CA LYS A 127 24.83 4.35 -13.25
C LYS A 127 24.66 4.19 -14.78
N ASP A 128 25.57 3.46 -15.44
CA ASP A 128 25.48 3.13 -16.86
C ASP A 128 24.52 1.97 -17.18
N GLY A 129 23.86 1.40 -16.14
CA GLY A 129 22.93 0.27 -16.28
C GLY A 129 23.60 -1.10 -16.33
N SER A 130 24.93 -1.21 -16.28
CA SER A 130 25.63 -2.47 -16.17
C SER A 130 25.42 -3.14 -14.81
N ILE A 131 25.47 -4.46 -14.75
CA ILE A 131 25.27 -5.21 -13.50
C ILE A 131 26.55 -5.09 -12.63
N LYS A 132 26.39 -4.58 -11.42
CA LYS A 132 27.46 -4.44 -10.42
C LYS A 132 27.68 -5.74 -9.62
N SER A 133 26.60 -6.36 -9.13
CA SER A 133 26.65 -7.63 -8.39
C SER A 133 25.29 -8.29 -8.33
N ASN A 134 25.29 -9.62 -8.12
CA ASN A 134 24.09 -10.41 -7.82
C ASN A 134 24.26 -10.97 -6.40
N LEU A 135 23.30 -10.74 -5.53
CA LEU A 135 23.21 -11.38 -4.22
C LEU A 135 22.04 -12.37 -4.21
N LEU A 136 22.36 -13.61 -3.92
CA LEU A 136 21.38 -14.64 -3.63
C LEU A 136 21.26 -14.73 -2.11
N ASN A 137 20.16 -14.23 -1.54
CA ASN A 137 19.83 -14.45 -0.14
C ASN A 137 19.07 -15.77 -0.04
N GLY A 138 19.82 -16.84 0.14
CA GLY A 138 19.30 -18.17 0.38
C GLY A 138 20.16 -18.90 1.40
N CYS A 139 19.66 -18.95 2.61
CA CYS A 139 19.93 -20.01 3.60
C CYS A 139 18.62 -20.33 4.29
#